data_b0ec727d8473e44ec7990335cc879c71
#
_entry.id   b0ec727d8473e44ec7990335cc879c71
#
_cell.length_a   1.000
_cell.length_b   1.000
_cell.length_c   1.000
_cell.angle_alpha   90.00
_cell.angle_beta   90.00
_cell.angle_gamma   90.00
#
_symmetry.space_group_name_H-M   'P 1'
#
loop_
_entity.id
_entity.type
_entity.pdbx_description
1 polymer ?
#
loop_
_entity_poly.entity_id
_entity_poly.type
_entity_poly.pdbx_seq_one_letter_code
_entity_poly.pdbx_strand_id
1 'polypeptide(L)'
;MLDPELRKEIIMEHYLNPLNRNSIEDKKYIKVNSNSETCIDNIDLYVLFDDNKIKDIHFNGEACAISTSATSIMIKLLIGKEISEVKEIMNNYYNMINEKEYNEDLLEEACCYEDIYKQQNRIGCATIPWKGLEKAIKEYEESHK
;
A
#
# COMPACT_ATOMS: atom_id res chain seq x y z
N MET A 1 7.61 0.93 18.38
CA MET A 1 7.45 2.32 17.91
C MET A 1 8.73 2.80 17.25
N LEU A 2 8.61 3.39 16.07
CA LEU A 2 9.77 3.88 15.33
C LEU A 2 10.14 5.31 15.77
N ASP A 3 11.44 5.56 15.87
CA ASP A 3 11.99 6.88 16.13
C ASP A 3 11.59 7.83 14.98
N PRO A 4 11.24 9.11 15.25
CA PRO A 4 10.89 10.08 14.21
C PRO A 4 11.94 10.22 13.10
N GLU A 5 13.22 10.17 13.42
CA GLU A 5 14.30 10.22 12.43
C GLU A 5 14.28 8.99 11.53
N LEU A 6 14.09 7.82 12.13
CA LEU A 6 14.01 6.57 11.37
C LEU A 6 12.79 6.54 10.47
N ARG A 7 11.65 7.08 10.94
CA ARG A 7 10.45 7.19 10.12
C ARG A 7 10.69 8.02 8.85
N LYS A 8 11.37 9.16 9.01
CA LYS A 8 11.71 10.04 7.89
C LYS A 8 12.64 9.33 6.91
N GLU A 9 13.63 8.60 7.43
CA GLU A 9 14.58 7.85 6.59
C GLU A 9 13.88 6.77 5.77
N ILE A 10 12.95 6.05 6.38
CA ILE A 10 12.17 5.00 5.70
C ILE A 10 11.34 5.61 4.57
N ILE A 11 10.61 6.68 4.86
CA ILE A 11 9.78 7.36 3.87
C ILE A 11 10.64 7.88 2.72
N MET A 12 11.75 8.53 3.03
CA MET A 12 12.65 9.11 2.02
C MET A 12 13.26 8.03 1.13
N GLU A 13 13.70 6.92 1.71
CA GLU A 13 14.29 5.81 0.96
C GLU A 13 13.27 5.24 -0.03
N HIS A 14 12.05 5.00 0.41
CA HIS A 14 11.01 4.45 -0.46
C HIS A 14 10.47 5.47 -1.47
N TYR A 15 10.61 6.75 -1.19
CA TYR A 15 10.26 7.80 -2.13
C TYR A 15 11.30 7.93 -3.24
N LEU A 16 12.58 7.93 -2.87
CA LEU A 16 13.69 8.09 -3.82
C LEU A 16 13.95 6.83 -4.64
N ASN A 17 13.74 5.66 -4.04
CA ASN A 17 14.00 4.37 -4.68
C ASN A 17 12.78 3.44 -4.52
N PRO A 18 11.63 3.81 -5.11
CA PRO A 18 10.42 3.00 -4.94
C PRO A 18 10.55 1.64 -5.63
N LEU A 19 10.03 0.61 -4.97
CA LEU A 19 10.03 -0.74 -5.49
C LEU A 19 9.00 -0.87 -6.62
N ASN A 20 9.38 -1.55 -7.67
CA ASN A 20 8.45 -1.96 -8.74
C ASN A 20 7.61 -0.84 -9.34
N ARG A 21 8.20 0.34 -9.51
CA ARG A 21 7.49 1.46 -10.14
C ARG A 21 7.61 1.39 -11.66
N ASN A 22 6.75 0.58 -12.27
CA ASN A 22 6.67 0.44 -13.73
C ASN A 22 5.33 -0.19 -14.11
N SER A 23 4.88 0.11 -15.32
CA SER A 23 3.65 -0.47 -15.85
C SER A 23 3.88 -1.92 -16.28
N ILE A 24 2.85 -2.74 -16.20
CA ILE A 24 2.88 -4.14 -16.61
C ILE A 24 1.81 -4.34 -17.71
N GLU A 25 2.20 -4.96 -18.82
CA GLU A 25 1.28 -5.24 -19.94
C GLU A 25 0.71 -6.66 -19.92
N ASP A 26 1.15 -7.49 -18.99
CA ASP A 26 0.70 -8.88 -18.88
C ASP A 26 -0.75 -8.94 -18.35
N LYS A 27 -1.63 -9.57 -19.11
CA LYS A 27 -3.05 -9.72 -18.78
C LYS A 27 -3.33 -10.58 -17.55
N LYS A 28 -2.34 -11.30 -17.07
CA LYS A 28 -2.46 -12.10 -15.84
C LYS A 28 -2.52 -11.22 -14.60
N TYR A 29 -2.03 -9.99 -14.72
CA TYR A 29 -2.08 -9.02 -13.62
C TYR A 29 -3.44 -8.34 -13.62
N ILE A 30 -4.00 -8.17 -12.43
CA ILE A 30 -5.21 -7.35 -12.26
C ILE A 30 -4.75 -5.91 -12.16
N LYS A 31 -5.26 -5.06 -13.04
CA LYS A 31 -4.96 -3.63 -13.04
C LYS A 31 -6.11 -2.88 -12.40
N VAL A 32 -5.82 -2.07 -11.39
CA VAL A 32 -6.80 -1.19 -10.75
C VAL A 32 -6.24 0.22 -10.66
N ASN A 33 -7.12 1.21 -10.68
CA ASN A 33 -6.76 2.61 -10.49
C ASN A 33 -7.22 3.07 -9.11
N SER A 34 -6.38 3.83 -8.44
CA SER A 34 -6.72 4.43 -7.16
C SER A 34 -6.32 5.90 -7.18
N ASN A 35 -7.23 6.75 -6.75
CA ASN A 35 -7.01 8.19 -6.72
C ASN A 35 -7.70 8.81 -5.51
N SER A 36 -7.38 10.07 -5.23
CA SER A 36 -7.97 10.82 -4.13
C SER A 36 -8.51 12.14 -4.66
N GLU A 37 -9.66 12.56 -4.15
CA GLU A 37 -10.26 13.86 -4.49
C GLU A 37 -9.47 15.02 -3.90
N THR A 38 -8.67 14.76 -2.86
CA THR A 38 -7.94 15.81 -2.13
C THR A 38 -6.48 15.97 -2.55
N CYS A 39 -5.99 15.10 -3.43
CA CYS A 39 -4.61 15.12 -3.90
C CYS A 39 -4.55 14.89 -5.41
N ILE A 40 -3.42 15.26 -6.01
CA ILE A 40 -3.17 14.97 -7.44
C ILE A 40 -2.85 13.50 -7.68
N ASP A 41 -2.75 12.72 -6.61
CA ASP A 41 -2.37 11.30 -6.69
C ASP A 41 -3.35 10.49 -7.52
N ASN A 42 -2.81 9.78 -8.49
CA ASN A 42 -3.60 8.92 -9.37
C ASN A 42 -2.68 7.79 -9.80
N ILE A 43 -2.80 6.64 -9.15
CA ILE A 43 -1.91 5.51 -9.39
C ILE A 43 -2.65 4.31 -9.94
N ASP A 44 -1.95 3.58 -10.81
CA ASP A 44 -2.39 2.28 -11.29
C ASP A 44 -1.60 1.22 -10.55
N LEU A 45 -2.29 0.22 -10.01
CA LEU A 45 -1.67 -0.95 -9.40
C LEU A 45 -1.87 -2.15 -10.32
N TYR A 46 -0.83 -2.96 -10.43
CA TYR A 46 -0.83 -4.19 -11.21
C TYR A 46 -0.51 -5.32 -10.25
N VAL A 47 -1.48 -6.17 -9.96
CA VAL A 47 -1.34 -7.22 -8.94
C VAL A 47 -1.49 -8.60 -9.55
N LEU A 48 -0.50 -9.43 -9.33
CA LEU A 48 -0.54 -10.83 -9.77
C LEU A 48 -0.83 -11.71 -8.56
N PHE A 49 -1.91 -12.46 -8.64
CA PHE A 49 -2.30 -13.43 -7.61
C PHE A 49 -2.02 -14.84 -8.12
N ASP A 50 -1.65 -15.73 -7.20
CA ASP A 50 -1.48 -17.14 -7.50
C ASP A 50 -1.83 -17.94 -6.26
N ASP A 51 -2.78 -18.85 -6.37
CA ASP A 51 -3.22 -19.74 -5.28
C ASP A 51 -3.53 -18.98 -4.00
N ASN A 52 -4.34 -17.92 -4.10
CA ASN A 52 -4.76 -17.06 -2.99
C ASN A 52 -3.61 -16.33 -2.29
N LYS A 53 -2.51 -16.13 -3.01
CA LYS A 53 -1.36 -15.36 -2.53
C LYS A 53 -1.08 -14.22 -3.47
N ILE A 54 -0.50 -13.14 -2.95
CA ILE A 54 0.01 -12.07 -3.78
C ILE A 54 1.40 -12.47 -4.27
N LYS A 55 1.53 -12.72 -5.55
CA LYS A 55 2.80 -13.12 -6.14
C LYS A 55 3.66 -11.92 -6.52
N ASP A 56 3.03 -10.86 -7.00
CA ASP A 56 3.76 -9.67 -7.44
C ASP A 56 2.85 -8.44 -7.43
N ILE A 57 3.43 -7.27 -7.23
CA ILE A 57 2.74 -5.98 -7.29
C ILE A 57 3.66 -4.97 -7.96
N HIS A 58 3.13 -4.24 -8.94
CA HIS A 58 3.81 -3.11 -9.55
C HIS A 58 2.87 -1.90 -9.53
N PHE A 59 3.40 -0.71 -9.71
CA PHE A 59 2.57 0.50 -9.80
C PHE A 59 3.20 1.53 -10.71
N ASN A 60 2.35 2.43 -11.21
CA ASN A 60 2.81 3.60 -11.97
C ASN A 60 1.76 4.70 -11.85
N GLY A 61 2.12 5.90 -12.27
CA GLY A 61 1.21 7.06 -12.25
C GLY A 61 1.78 8.22 -11.47
N GLU A 62 0.95 9.22 -11.22
CA GLU A 62 1.33 10.41 -10.47
C GLU A 62 1.08 10.21 -8.99
N ALA A 63 2.10 10.44 -8.17
CA ALA A 63 2.00 10.22 -6.74
C ALA A 63 2.94 11.17 -5.99
N CYS A 64 2.44 11.72 -4.88
CA CYS A 64 3.26 12.55 -4.00
C CYS A 64 4.26 11.67 -3.21
N ALA A 65 5.12 12.30 -2.41
CA ALA A 65 6.12 11.57 -1.63
C ALA A 65 5.48 10.54 -0.68
N ILE A 66 4.35 10.89 -0.05
CA ILE A 66 3.67 10.00 0.89
C ILE A 66 3.04 8.80 0.15
N SER A 67 2.30 9.03 -0.93
CA SER A 67 1.67 7.93 -1.66
C SER A 67 2.69 7.04 -2.37
N THR A 68 3.77 7.62 -2.90
CA THR A 68 4.85 6.84 -3.52
C THR A 68 5.53 5.93 -2.50
N SER A 69 5.93 6.48 -1.36
CA SER A 69 6.57 5.69 -0.31
C SER A 69 5.62 4.66 0.28
N ALA A 70 4.36 5.03 0.49
CA ALA A 70 3.35 4.10 1.01
C ALA A 70 3.14 2.92 0.07
N THR A 71 3.12 3.16 -1.25
CA THR A 71 2.97 2.10 -2.23
C THR A 71 4.19 1.16 -2.21
N SER A 72 5.39 1.72 -2.19
CA SER A 72 6.62 0.94 -2.15
C SER A 72 6.70 0.08 -0.89
N ILE A 73 6.38 0.65 0.27
CA ILE A 73 6.38 -0.07 1.55
C ILE A 73 5.34 -1.20 1.54
N MET A 74 4.14 -0.91 1.02
CA MET A 74 3.08 -1.92 0.89
C MET A 74 3.57 -3.10 0.04
N ILE A 75 4.19 -2.84 -1.09
CA ILE A 75 4.74 -3.87 -1.98
C ILE A 75 5.74 -4.74 -1.23
N LYS A 76 6.69 -4.13 -0.55
CA LYS A 76 7.70 -4.84 0.22
C LYS A 76 7.09 -5.75 1.29
N LEU A 77 6.07 -5.23 1.96
CA LEU A 77 5.42 -5.92 3.07
C LEU A 77 4.55 -7.10 2.63
N LEU A 78 3.87 -6.97 1.51
CA LEU A 78 2.79 -7.90 1.14
C LEU A 78 3.13 -8.95 0.09
N ILE A 79 4.16 -8.76 -0.73
CA ILE A 79 4.54 -9.77 -1.73
C ILE A 79 4.85 -11.10 -1.05
N GLY A 80 4.24 -12.17 -1.54
CA GLY A 80 4.45 -13.52 -1.03
C GLY A 80 3.47 -13.94 0.06
N LYS A 81 2.62 -13.03 0.53
CA LYS A 81 1.68 -13.33 1.61
C LYS A 81 0.33 -13.80 1.09
N GLU A 82 -0.32 -14.65 1.87
CA GLU A 82 -1.68 -15.12 1.57
C GLU A 82 -2.68 -13.97 1.75
N ILE A 83 -3.76 -13.99 0.97
CA ILE A 83 -4.80 -12.95 1.02
C ILE A 83 -5.35 -12.79 2.43
N SER A 84 -5.53 -13.88 3.19
CA SER A 84 -6.01 -13.80 4.57
C SER A 84 -5.08 -13.00 5.47
N GLU A 85 -3.75 -13.19 5.32
CA GLU A 85 -2.75 -12.42 6.06
C GLU A 85 -2.76 -10.95 5.62
N VAL A 86 -2.87 -10.72 4.30
CA VAL A 86 -2.92 -9.36 3.73
C VAL A 86 -4.09 -8.58 4.31
N LYS A 87 -5.26 -9.20 4.43
CA LYS A 87 -6.45 -8.56 5.00
C LYS A 87 -6.23 -8.18 6.47
N GLU A 88 -5.58 -9.04 7.23
CA GLU A 88 -5.24 -8.76 8.63
C GLU A 88 -4.27 -7.58 8.74
N ILE A 89 -3.22 -7.59 7.93
CA ILE A 89 -2.24 -6.50 7.89
C ILE A 89 -2.92 -5.19 7.48
N MET A 90 -3.74 -5.23 6.45
CA MET A 90 -4.49 -4.07 5.95
C MET A 90 -5.40 -3.48 7.04
N ASN A 91 -6.10 -4.33 7.77
CA ASN A 91 -6.96 -3.89 8.87
C ASN A 91 -6.14 -3.18 9.95
N ASN A 92 -4.97 -3.71 10.31
CA ASN A 92 -4.08 -3.08 11.28
C ASN A 92 -3.52 -1.76 10.77
N TYR A 93 -3.22 -1.67 9.47
CA TYR A 93 -2.76 -0.42 8.86
C TYR A 93 -3.84 0.67 8.98
N TYR A 94 -5.08 0.35 8.64
CA TYR A 94 -6.20 1.29 8.75
C TYR A 94 -6.45 1.69 10.21
N ASN A 95 -6.29 0.75 11.15
CA ASN A 95 -6.41 1.06 12.57
C ASN A 95 -5.36 2.07 13.01
N MET A 96 -4.12 1.88 12.58
CA MET A 96 -3.03 2.82 12.87
C MET A 96 -3.34 4.22 12.34
N ILE A 97 -3.79 4.30 11.10
CA ILE A 97 -4.11 5.57 10.43
C ILE A 97 -5.27 6.28 11.14
N ASN A 98 -6.18 5.54 11.77
CA ASN A 98 -7.38 6.06 12.43
C ASN A 98 -7.27 6.14 13.96
N GLU A 99 -6.06 6.13 14.50
CA GLU A 99 -5.78 6.23 15.93
C GLU A 99 -6.37 5.08 16.76
N LYS A 100 -6.54 3.92 16.16
CA LYS A 100 -7.03 2.72 16.87
C LYS A 100 -5.87 1.80 17.21
N GLU A 101 -6.10 0.84 18.07
CA GLU A 101 -5.07 -0.15 18.42
C GLU A 101 -4.69 -1.00 17.22
N TYR A 102 -3.41 -1.27 17.06
CA TYR A 102 -2.88 -2.08 15.96
C TYR A 102 -1.65 -2.86 16.42
N ASN A 103 -1.33 -3.92 15.69
CA ASN A 103 -0.16 -4.75 15.96
C ASN A 103 1.03 -4.23 15.13
N GLU A 104 2.00 -3.61 15.79
CA GLU A 104 3.20 -3.05 15.14
C GLU A 104 4.01 -4.12 14.40
N ASP A 105 4.07 -5.34 14.93
CA ASP A 105 4.83 -6.42 14.33
C ASP A 105 4.31 -6.80 12.95
N LEU A 106 3.02 -6.66 12.71
CA LEU A 106 2.42 -6.95 11.42
C LEU A 106 2.71 -5.88 10.37
N LEU A 107 2.93 -4.65 10.81
CA LEU A 107 3.09 -3.51 9.90
C LEU A 107 4.54 -3.21 9.51
N GLU A 108 5.50 -3.66 10.27
CA GLU A 108 6.92 -3.46 9.99
C GLU A 108 7.24 -2.00 9.61
N GLU A 109 7.83 -1.76 8.43
CA GLU A 109 8.18 -0.40 8.00
C GLU A 109 6.96 0.50 7.79
N ALA A 110 5.76 -0.06 7.61
CA ALA A 110 4.55 0.73 7.47
C ALA A 110 4.22 1.54 8.73
N CYS A 111 4.84 1.19 9.88
CA CYS A 111 4.74 1.99 11.10
C CYS A 111 5.32 3.38 10.95
N CYS A 112 6.05 3.67 9.87
CA CYS A 112 6.56 5.03 9.62
C CYS A 112 5.42 6.05 9.45
N TYR A 113 4.19 5.58 9.21
CA TYR A 113 3.01 6.44 9.11
C TYR A 113 2.17 6.49 10.39
N GLU A 114 2.72 6.03 11.52
CA GLU A 114 1.95 5.96 12.78
C GLU A 114 1.40 7.31 13.28
N ASP A 115 2.03 8.42 12.90
CA ASP A 115 1.58 9.77 13.27
C ASP A 115 0.86 10.50 12.13
N ILE A 116 0.60 9.82 11.01
CA ILE A 116 0.00 10.47 9.84
C ILE A 116 -1.41 11.02 10.13
N TYR A 117 -2.12 10.44 11.10
CA TYR A 117 -3.45 10.89 11.49
C TYR A 117 -3.47 12.36 11.96
N LYS A 118 -2.32 12.88 12.36
CA LYS A 118 -2.17 14.30 12.75
C LYS A 118 -2.16 15.24 11.55
N GLN A 119 -2.02 14.68 10.36
CA GLN A 119 -1.95 15.45 9.11
C GLN A 119 -3.12 15.07 8.21
N GLN A 120 -4.27 15.69 8.43
CA GLN A 120 -5.52 15.38 7.74
C GLN A 120 -5.36 15.30 6.21
N ASN A 121 -4.56 16.21 5.65
CA ASN A 121 -4.34 16.25 4.19
C ASN A 121 -3.50 15.07 3.67
N ARG A 122 -2.83 14.34 4.56
CA ARG A 122 -1.92 13.24 4.17
C ARG A 122 -2.49 11.86 4.39
N ILE A 123 -3.56 11.75 5.18
CA ILE A 123 -4.21 10.46 5.45
C ILE A 123 -4.63 9.79 4.14
N GLY A 124 -5.25 10.54 3.24
CA GLY A 124 -5.65 10.02 1.93
C GLY A 124 -4.46 9.50 1.13
N CYS A 125 -3.36 10.25 1.12
CA CYS A 125 -2.15 9.85 0.39
C CYS A 125 -1.58 8.53 0.91
N ALA A 126 -1.59 8.35 2.23
CA ALA A 126 -1.06 7.13 2.86
C ALA A 126 -1.95 5.91 2.62
N THR A 127 -3.23 6.10 2.30
CA THR A 127 -4.19 5.01 2.11
C THR A 127 -4.45 4.67 0.64
N ILE A 128 -4.12 5.55 -0.30
CA ILE A 128 -4.38 5.33 -1.73
C ILE A 128 -3.93 3.94 -2.22
N PRO A 129 -2.67 3.51 -2.01
CA PRO A 129 -2.25 2.21 -2.50
C PRO A 129 -2.98 1.05 -1.83
N TRP A 130 -3.28 1.19 -0.54
CA TRP A 130 -3.97 0.15 0.22
C TRP A 130 -5.41 -0.02 -0.27
N LYS A 131 -6.10 1.08 -0.56
CA LYS A 131 -7.45 1.04 -1.13
C LYS A 131 -7.45 0.45 -2.54
N GLY A 132 -6.42 0.74 -3.32
CA GLY A 132 -6.25 0.14 -4.64
C GLY A 132 -6.07 -1.37 -4.54
N LEU A 133 -5.26 -1.82 -3.60
CA LEU A 133 -5.05 -3.25 -3.36
C LEU A 133 -6.35 -3.93 -2.92
N GLU A 134 -7.15 -3.27 -2.09
CA GLU A 134 -8.47 -3.76 -1.69
C GLU A 134 -9.35 -4.05 -2.90
N LYS A 135 -9.36 -3.14 -3.87
CA LYS A 135 -10.10 -3.32 -5.12
C LYS A 135 -9.58 -4.53 -5.90
N ALA A 136 -8.27 -4.70 -5.99
CA ALA A 136 -7.66 -5.80 -6.71
C ALA A 136 -8.01 -7.15 -6.07
N ILE A 137 -7.95 -7.22 -4.74
CA ILE A 137 -8.31 -8.43 -3.99
C ILE A 137 -9.77 -8.78 -4.23
N LYS A 138 -10.65 -7.79 -4.17
CA LYS A 138 -12.08 -8.00 -4.38
C LYS A 138 -12.34 -8.54 -5.79
N GLU A 139 -11.70 -7.96 -6.79
CA GLU A 139 -11.81 -8.42 -8.18
C GLU A 139 -11.34 -9.85 -8.34
N TYR A 140 -10.20 -10.19 -7.74
CA TYR A 140 -9.69 -11.56 -7.76
C TYR A 140 -10.65 -12.55 -7.10
N GLU A 141 -11.17 -12.20 -5.92
CA GLU A 141 -12.09 -13.07 -5.19
C GLU A 141 -13.41 -13.29 -5.95
N GLU A 142 -13.92 -12.25 -6.60
CA GLU A 142 -15.14 -12.34 -7.40
C GLU A 142 -14.96 -13.25 -8.62
N SER A 143 -13.79 -13.25 -9.23
CA SER A 143 -13.49 -14.08 -10.39
C SER A 143 -13.15 -15.53 -10.05
N HIS A 144 -12.92 -15.82 -8.76
CA HIS A 144 -12.55 -17.16 -8.29
C HIS A 144 -13.60 -17.78 -7.34
N LYS A 145 -14.82 -17.32 -7.43
CA LYS A 145 -15.92 -17.92 -6.66
C LYS A 145 -16.36 -19.25 -7.26
#